data_a4cd80580df4a6993d655397f633945a
#
_entry.id   a4cd80580df4a6993d655397f633945a
#
_cell.length_a   1.000
_cell.length_b   1.000
_cell.length_c   1.000
_cell.angle_alpha   90.00
_cell.angle_beta   90.00
_cell.angle_gamma   90.00
#
_symmetry.space_group_name_H-M   'P 1'
#
loop_
_entity.id
_entity.type
_entity.pdbx_description
1 polymer ?
#
loop_
_entity_poly.entity_id
_entity_poly.type
_entity_poly.pdbx_seq_one_letter_code
_entity_poly.pdbx_strand_id
1 'polypeptide(L)'
;MKKGDKYAMDNSPARFLPGAVCATPSALEVLSRAHLLQLLERHLRGDWGDTCKNDRIANERAICNGNRIVSWYQLSGKTRVLIITEADRSATTIMLSDEY
;
A
#
# COMPACT_ATOMS: atom_id res chain seq x y z
N MET A 1 20.31 3.79 15.62
CA MET A 1 19.93 4.31 15.44
C MET A 1 19.63 4.91 15.47
N LYS A 2 19.40 5.12 15.08
CA LYS A 2 19.07 5.67 14.92
C LYS A 2 18.27 6.24 14.94
N LYS A 3 18.53 6.13 15.52
CA LYS A 3 17.74 6.78 15.80
C LYS A 3 17.00 7.70 15.38
N GLY A 4 16.39 7.85 15.86
CA GLY A 4 15.72 8.99 15.39
C GLY A 4 15.79 9.31 13.94
N ASP A 5 16.30 8.50 13.22
CA ASP A 5 16.34 8.62 11.77
C ASP A 5 14.94 8.40 11.22
N LYS A 6 14.29 9.48 10.82
CA LYS A 6 12.93 9.39 10.31
C LYS A 6 12.84 8.66 8.96
N TYR A 7 13.98 8.45 8.32
CA TYR A 7 14.02 7.69 7.07
C TYR A 7 14.44 6.25 7.29
N ALA A 8 14.70 5.87 8.52
CA ALA A 8 15.02 4.49 8.82
C ALA A 8 13.84 3.62 8.45
N MET A 9 14.12 2.52 7.82
CA MET A 9 13.07 1.58 7.46
C MET A 9 12.55 0.90 8.72
N ASP A 10 11.25 0.72 8.77
CA ASP A 10 10.62 -0.12 9.75
C ASP A 10 11.06 -1.55 9.45
N ASN A 11 11.62 -2.22 10.46
CA ASN A 11 12.10 -3.59 10.28
C ASN A 11 11.01 -4.64 10.49
N SER A 12 9.77 -4.21 10.63
CA SER A 12 8.66 -5.15 10.73
C SER A 12 8.56 -5.96 9.44
N PRO A 13 8.35 -7.27 9.54
CA PRO A 13 8.21 -8.09 8.33
C PRO A 13 6.90 -7.78 7.60
N ALA A 14 6.88 -8.10 6.33
CA ALA A 14 5.64 -8.05 5.57
C ALA A 14 4.63 -9.02 6.17
N ARG A 15 3.38 -8.59 6.23
CA ARG A 15 2.32 -9.38 6.86
C ARG A 15 1.60 -10.27 5.84
N PHE A 16 1.83 -10.04 4.56
CA PHE A 16 1.29 -10.86 3.48
C PHE A 16 2.17 -10.69 2.24
N LEU A 17 2.00 -11.56 1.27
CA LEU A 17 2.78 -11.53 0.04
C LEU A 17 2.08 -10.67 -1.02
N PRO A 18 2.83 -9.87 -1.77
CA PRO A 18 2.23 -9.02 -2.79
C PRO A 18 1.95 -9.73 -4.12
N GLY A 19 2.58 -10.85 -4.37
CA GLY A 19 2.58 -11.44 -5.71
C GLY A 19 3.30 -10.54 -6.70
N ALA A 20 2.84 -10.52 -7.95
CA ALA A 20 3.41 -9.65 -8.96
C ALA A 20 2.99 -8.19 -8.67
N VAL A 21 3.97 -7.30 -8.61
CA VAL A 21 3.70 -5.89 -8.33
C VAL A 21 3.63 -5.12 -9.64
N CYS A 22 2.51 -4.41 -9.83
CA CYS A 22 2.26 -3.61 -11.02
C CYS A 22 1.88 -2.20 -10.62
N ALA A 23 2.27 -1.22 -11.42
CA ALA A 23 1.84 0.17 -11.23
C ALA A 23 1.30 0.68 -12.55
N THR A 24 0.21 1.45 -12.49
CA THR A 24 -0.34 2.04 -13.71
C THR A 24 0.58 3.12 -14.25
N PRO A 25 0.50 3.42 -15.56
CA PRO A 25 1.29 4.52 -16.11
C PRO A 25 1.04 5.85 -15.40
N SER A 26 -0.22 6.13 -15.04
CA SER A 26 -0.55 7.37 -14.33
C SER A 26 0.12 7.43 -12.96
N ALA A 27 0.15 6.31 -12.23
CA ALA A 27 0.83 6.26 -10.94
C ALA A 27 2.33 6.50 -11.12
N LEU A 28 2.92 5.92 -12.16
CA LEU A 28 4.35 6.08 -12.45
C LEU A 28 4.72 7.52 -12.83
N GLU A 29 3.76 8.28 -13.38
CA GLU A 29 4.00 9.69 -13.70
C GLU A 29 4.01 10.56 -12.45
N VAL A 30 3.26 10.20 -11.44
CA VAL A 30 3.10 10.99 -10.22
C VAL A 30 4.09 10.61 -9.14
N LEU A 31 4.43 9.32 -9.03
CA LEU A 31 5.25 8.79 -7.95
C LEU A 31 6.68 8.57 -8.42
N SER A 32 7.66 9.05 -7.65
CA SER A 32 9.03 8.62 -7.85
C SER A 32 9.12 7.14 -7.49
N ARG A 33 10.14 6.47 -8.00
CA ARG A 33 10.38 5.06 -7.69
C ARG A 33 10.52 4.85 -6.19
N ALA A 34 11.28 5.72 -5.53
CA ALA A 34 11.49 5.61 -4.09
C ALA A 34 10.18 5.77 -3.32
N HIS A 35 9.34 6.73 -3.73
CA HIS A 35 8.06 6.96 -3.08
C HIS A 35 7.11 5.77 -3.28
N LEU A 36 7.10 5.24 -4.50
CA LEU A 36 6.28 4.07 -4.81
C LEU A 36 6.65 2.88 -3.93
N LEU A 37 7.95 2.60 -3.79
CA LEU A 37 8.43 1.51 -2.95
C LEU A 37 8.10 1.73 -1.48
N GLN A 38 8.20 2.97 -1.02
CA GLN A 38 7.86 3.32 0.35
C GLN A 38 6.39 3.04 0.65
N LEU A 39 5.50 3.43 -0.25
CA LEU A 39 4.06 3.18 -0.07
C LEU A 39 3.77 1.68 -0.13
N LEU A 40 4.41 0.97 -1.04
CA LEU A 40 4.25 -0.48 -1.13
C LEU A 40 4.65 -1.16 0.19
N GLU A 41 5.79 -0.76 0.77
CA GLU A 41 6.23 -1.32 2.03
C GLU A 41 5.25 -1.03 3.15
N ARG A 42 4.69 0.19 3.20
CA ARG A 42 3.68 0.53 4.19
C ARG A 42 2.47 -0.41 4.07
N HIS A 43 2.00 -0.60 2.85
CA HIS A 43 0.88 -1.49 2.57
C HIS A 43 1.15 -2.91 3.07
N LEU A 44 2.31 -3.47 2.73
CA LEU A 44 2.66 -4.84 3.10
C LEU A 44 2.83 -5.03 4.61
N ARG A 45 3.16 -3.98 5.34
CA ARG A 45 3.32 -4.04 6.80
C ARG A 45 2.03 -3.76 7.55
N GLY A 46 0.95 -3.47 6.84
CA GLY A 46 -0.33 -3.19 7.48
C GLY A 46 -0.51 -1.75 7.89
N ASP A 47 0.27 -0.84 7.33
CA ASP A 47 0.04 0.60 7.48
C ASP A 47 -0.90 1.04 6.36
N TRP A 48 -2.18 1.04 6.66
CA TRP A 48 -3.23 1.23 5.66
C TRP A 48 -3.41 2.68 5.22
N GLY A 49 -2.58 3.59 5.74
CA GLY A 49 -2.61 4.99 5.35
C GLY A 49 -3.91 5.68 5.75
N ASP A 50 -4.54 6.32 4.78
CA ASP A 50 -5.75 7.13 4.99
C ASP A 50 -7.03 6.31 4.79
N THR A 51 -6.94 5.02 4.87
CA THR A 51 -8.07 4.11 4.75
C THR A 51 -9.03 4.33 5.91
N CYS A 52 -10.33 4.34 5.65
CA CYS A 52 -11.33 4.53 6.69
C CYS A 52 -11.33 3.37 7.69
N LYS A 53 -11.89 3.62 8.87
CA LYS A 53 -11.83 2.65 9.98
C LYS A 53 -12.40 1.29 9.60
N ASN A 54 -13.57 1.27 8.94
CA ASN A 54 -14.20 0.01 8.58
C ASN A 54 -13.35 -0.80 7.60
N ASP A 55 -12.73 -0.11 6.65
CA ASP A 55 -11.88 -0.77 5.67
C ASP A 55 -10.56 -1.22 6.29
N ARG A 56 -10.04 -0.50 7.29
CA ARG A 56 -8.86 -0.96 8.03
C ARG A 56 -9.15 -2.25 8.77
N ILE A 57 -10.32 -2.33 9.39
CA ILE A 57 -10.74 -3.56 10.08
C ILE A 57 -10.89 -4.69 9.07
N ALA A 58 -11.48 -4.41 7.91
CA ALA A 58 -11.62 -5.41 6.86
C ALA A 58 -10.26 -5.91 6.38
N ASN A 59 -9.28 -5.02 6.25
CA ASN A 59 -7.92 -5.40 5.84
C ASN A 59 -7.27 -6.32 6.86
N GLU A 60 -7.43 -6.03 8.16
CA GLU A 60 -6.87 -6.88 9.21
C GLU A 60 -7.44 -8.29 9.13
N ARG A 61 -8.73 -8.40 8.89
CA ARG A 61 -9.38 -9.71 8.71
C ARG A 61 -8.93 -10.38 7.42
N ALA A 62 -8.74 -9.60 6.37
CA ALA A 62 -8.37 -10.11 5.05
C ALA A 62 -7.01 -10.81 5.08
N ILE A 63 -6.09 -10.37 5.93
CA ILE A 63 -4.79 -11.03 6.08
C ILE A 63 -4.98 -12.49 6.48
N CYS A 64 -5.92 -12.75 7.38
CA CYS A 64 -6.17 -14.10 7.87
C CYS A 64 -7.11 -14.89 6.97
N ASN A 65 -8.09 -14.22 6.36
CA ASN A 65 -9.17 -14.88 5.63
C ASN A 65 -8.89 -15.03 4.13
N GLY A 66 -7.82 -14.45 3.63
CA GLY A 66 -7.52 -14.55 2.19
C GLY A 66 -8.44 -13.71 1.34
N ASN A 67 -8.86 -12.55 1.84
CA ASN A 67 -9.63 -11.60 1.05
C ASN A 67 -8.72 -10.51 0.50
N ARG A 68 -9.28 -9.70 -0.37
CA ARG A 68 -8.60 -8.60 -1.02
C ARG A 68 -8.23 -7.53 0.00
N ILE A 69 -7.04 -6.93 -0.15
CA ILE A 69 -6.54 -5.91 0.77
C ILE A 69 -6.35 -4.60 0.01
N VAL A 70 -6.88 -3.51 0.54
CA VAL A 70 -6.89 -2.22 -0.14
C VAL A 70 -6.41 -1.11 0.80
N SER A 71 -5.37 -0.39 0.39
CA SER A 71 -4.86 0.76 1.14
C SER A 71 -5.00 2.03 0.32
N TRP A 72 -5.23 3.15 1.02
CA TRP A 72 -5.33 4.47 0.42
C TRP A 72 -4.30 5.40 1.04
N TYR A 73 -3.60 6.15 0.22
CA TYR A 73 -2.58 7.09 0.70
C TYR A 73 -2.81 8.44 0.04
N GLN A 74 -3.07 9.46 0.87
CA GLN A 74 -3.20 10.82 0.39
C GLN A 74 -1.80 11.36 0.10
N LEU A 75 -1.59 11.86 -1.11
CA LEU A 75 -0.35 12.55 -1.44
C LEU A 75 -0.54 14.03 -1.17
N SER A 76 -0.46 14.86 -2.17
CA SER A 76 -0.66 16.30 -2.03
C SER A 76 -1.94 16.70 -2.76
N GLY A 77 -2.59 17.74 -2.26
CA GLY A 77 -3.81 18.23 -2.89
C GLY A 77 -4.88 17.17 -2.95
N LYS A 78 -5.35 16.86 -4.12
CA LYS A 78 -6.41 15.88 -4.34
C LYS A 78 -5.92 14.53 -4.81
N THR A 79 -4.60 14.35 -4.89
CA THR A 79 -4.03 13.11 -5.42
C THR A 79 -4.00 12.04 -4.35
N ARG A 80 -4.64 10.91 -4.61
CA ARG A 80 -4.64 9.76 -3.73
C ARG A 80 -4.16 8.53 -4.48
N VAL A 81 -3.39 7.71 -3.79
CA VAL A 81 -2.87 6.44 -4.33
C VAL A 81 -3.61 5.29 -3.69
N LEU A 82 -3.99 4.34 -4.51
CA LEU A 82 -4.68 3.13 -4.08
C LEU A 82 -3.77 1.95 -4.35
N ILE A 83 -3.58 1.09 -3.35
CA ILE A 83 -2.81 -0.14 -3.51
C ILE A 83 -3.71 -1.31 -3.18
N ILE A 84 -3.88 -2.21 -4.15
CA ILE A 84 -4.78 -3.34 -4.04
C ILE A 84 -4.01 -4.64 -4.19
N THR A 85 -4.11 -5.53 -3.19
CA THR A 85 -3.59 -6.89 -3.31
C THR A 85 -4.77 -7.85 -3.49
N GLU A 86 -4.71 -8.66 -4.55
CA GLU A 86 -5.80 -9.58 -4.86
C GLU A 86 -5.95 -10.66 -3.79
N ALA A 87 -7.14 -11.21 -3.68
CA ALA A 87 -7.48 -12.18 -2.64
C ALA A 87 -6.53 -13.37 -2.63
N ASP A 88 -6.16 -13.88 -3.80
CA ASP A 88 -5.28 -15.03 -3.92
C ASP A 88 -3.79 -14.65 -3.82
N ARG A 89 -3.50 -13.38 -3.55
CA ARG A 89 -2.13 -12.85 -3.46
C ARG A 89 -1.34 -13.01 -4.76
N SER A 90 -2.04 -13.06 -5.89
CA SER A 90 -1.39 -13.21 -7.20
C SER A 90 -0.75 -11.91 -7.67
N ALA A 91 -1.32 -10.77 -7.29
CA ALA A 91 -0.85 -9.47 -7.76
C ALA A 91 -1.20 -8.36 -6.79
N THR A 92 -0.36 -7.32 -6.79
CA THR A 92 -0.62 -6.07 -6.09
C THR A 92 -0.50 -4.95 -7.12
N THR A 93 -1.54 -4.13 -7.24
CA THR A 93 -1.59 -3.05 -8.20
C THR A 93 -1.59 -1.70 -7.50
N ILE A 94 -0.74 -0.80 -7.98
CA ILE A 94 -0.64 0.57 -7.47
C ILE A 94 -1.23 1.48 -8.54
N MET A 95 -2.23 2.27 -8.17
CA MET A 95 -2.93 3.13 -9.11
C MET A 95 -3.34 4.43 -8.45
N LEU A 96 -3.73 5.41 -9.25
CA LEU A 96 -4.34 6.62 -8.71
C LEU A 96 -5.81 6.36 -8.45
N SER A 97 -6.37 7.07 -7.46
CA SER A 97 -7.74 6.80 -7.02
C SER A 97 -8.78 7.03 -8.13
N ASP A 98 -8.52 7.94 -9.05
CA ASP A 98 -9.46 8.21 -10.13
C ASP A 98 -9.46 7.12 -11.22
N GLU A 99 -8.54 6.19 -11.12
CA GLU A 99 -8.49 5.04 -12.05
C GLU A 99 -9.26 3.84 -11.52
N TYR A 100 -9.73 3.94 -10.29
CA TYR A 100 -10.38 2.80 -9.64
C TYR A 100 -11.89 2.66 -10.03
#